data_f7f4935175d06422656750c5b854e668
#
_entry.id   f7f4935175d06422656750c5b854e668
#
_cell.length_a   1.000
_cell.length_b   1.000
_cell.length_c   1.000
_cell.angle_alpha   90.00
_cell.angle_beta   90.00
_cell.angle_gamma   90.00
#
_symmetry.space_group_name_H-M   'P 1'
#
loop_
_entity.id
_entity.type
_entity.pdbx_description
1 polymer ?
#
loop_
_entity_poly.entity_id
_entity_poly.type
_entity_poly.pdbx_seq_one_letter_code
_entity_poly.pdbx_strand_id
1 'polypeptide(L)'
;EMLFQDLKAQNTEAILETGVKQIVTADPHAFNALKNDYKNLPPVKHISQIVAEKITSGAISLKSCLDPEKVYVYHDPCYLGRHNSVYEAPRQALDAINGLTRVELEKSRDRSFCCGGGGLMLFYEPEEETRMGVLRVNMAAEAGANVIVTACPFCLVNIQDAIKVAGKEGEIEALDFTELIERHLA
;
A
#
# COMPACT_ATOMS: atom_id res chain seq x y z
N GLU A 1 -6.62 -12.00 -23.80
CA GLU A 1 -5.18 -12.06 -24.11
C GLU A 1 -4.81 -11.09 -25.24
N MET A 2 -5.48 -11.13 -26.41
CA MET A 2 -5.18 -10.23 -27.54
C MET A 2 -5.25 -8.75 -27.14
N LEU A 3 -6.36 -8.32 -26.52
CA LEU A 3 -6.50 -6.92 -26.07
C LEU A 3 -5.38 -6.49 -25.11
N PHE A 4 -4.95 -7.37 -24.21
CA PHE A 4 -3.83 -7.08 -23.31
C PHE A 4 -2.53 -6.86 -24.07
N GLN A 5 -2.24 -7.69 -25.09
CA GLN A 5 -1.03 -7.56 -25.89
C GLN A 5 -1.04 -6.28 -26.72
N ASP A 6 -2.19 -5.92 -27.29
CA ASP A 6 -2.36 -4.68 -28.07
C ASP A 6 -2.16 -3.43 -27.19
N LEU A 7 -2.83 -3.38 -26.04
CA LEU A 7 -2.66 -2.28 -25.07
C LEU A 7 -1.24 -2.19 -24.53
N LYS A 8 -0.61 -3.34 -24.25
CA LYS A 8 0.77 -3.40 -23.82
C LYS A 8 1.73 -2.83 -24.86
N ALA A 9 1.54 -3.14 -26.13
CA ALA A 9 2.37 -2.61 -27.22
C ALA A 9 2.23 -1.08 -27.31
N GLN A 10 1.00 -0.57 -27.36
CA GLN A 10 0.70 0.86 -27.40
C GLN A 10 1.26 1.61 -26.19
N ASN A 11 1.05 1.10 -24.98
CA ASN A 11 1.57 1.70 -23.76
C ASN A 11 3.11 1.71 -23.73
N THR A 12 3.73 0.63 -24.20
CA THR A 12 5.19 0.55 -24.27
C THR A 12 5.76 1.63 -25.18
N GLU A 13 5.18 1.79 -26.37
CA GLU A 13 5.57 2.82 -27.34
C GLU A 13 5.41 4.21 -26.74
N ALA A 14 4.23 4.53 -26.21
CA ALA A 14 3.93 5.81 -25.60
C ALA A 14 4.89 6.16 -24.46
N ILE A 15 5.22 5.20 -23.58
CA ILE A 15 6.17 5.41 -22.49
C ILE A 15 7.59 5.68 -23.02
N LEU A 16 8.05 4.90 -24.00
CA LEU A 16 9.40 5.04 -24.55
C LEU A 16 9.58 6.37 -25.30
N GLU A 17 8.55 6.84 -26.01
CA GLU A 17 8.56 8.14 -26.70
C GLU A 17 8.78 9.31 -25.75
N THR A 18 8.36 9.22 -24.49
CA THR A 18 8.59 10.28 -23.49
C THR A 18 10.05 10.45 -23.11
N GLY A 19 10.90 9.47 -23.35
CA GLY A 19 12.31 9.47 -22.95
C GLY A 19 12.55 9.42 -21.44
N VAL A 20 11.54 9.06 -20.63
CA VAL A 20 11.66 8.95 -19.17
C VAL A 20 12.71 7.92 -18.78
N LYS A 21 13.40 8.17 -17.66
CA LYS A 21 14.47 7.28 -17.15
C LYS A 21 14.01 6.32 -16.07
N GLN A 22 12.85 6.59 -15.48
CA GLN A 22 12.26 5.77 -14.42
C GLN A 22 10.74 5.95 -14.42
N ILE A 23 10.02 4.90 -14.09
CA ILE A 23 8.57 4.89 -13.86
C ILE A 23 8.33 4.73 -12.37
N VAL A 24 7.44 5.55 -11.81
CA VAL A 24 7.01 5.47 -10.42
C VAL A 24 5.50 5.36 -10.37
N THR A 25 4.99 4.47 -9.54
CA THR A 25 3.54 4.28 -9.33
C THR A 25 3.22 4.07 -7.85
N ALA A 26 2.06 4.54 -7.43
CA ALA A 26 1.51 4.28 -6.09
C ALA A 26 0.57 3.05 -6.08
N ASP A 27 0.26 2.48 -7.25
CA ASP A 27 -0.59 1.30 -7.36
C ASP A 27 0.25 0.03 -7.53
N PRO A 28 0.19 -0.92 -6.57
CA PRO A 28 0.91 -2.20 -6.65
C PRO A 28 0.52 -3.08 -7.84
N HIS A 29 -0.71 -2.98 -8.36
CA HIS A 29 -1.13 -3.76 -9.54
C HIS A 29 -0.45 -3.23 -10.80
N ALA A 30 -0.46 -1.90 -10.99
CA ALA A 30 0.28 -1.26 -12.07
C ALA A 30 1.79 -1.51 -11.94
N PHE A 31 2.34 -1.43 -10.71
CA PHE A 31 3.72 -1.77 -10.43
C PHE A 31 4.07 -3.19 -10.88
N ASN A 32 3.24 -4.16 -10.49
CA ASN A 32 3.44 -5.56 -10.86
C ASN A 32 3.39 -5.77 -12.38
N ALA A 33 2.35 -5.23 -13.03
CA ALA A 33 2.18 -5.37 -14.48
C ALA A 33 3.35 -4.73 -15.24
N LEU A 34 3.66 -3.47 -14.99
CA LEU A 34 4.74 -2.73 -15.67
C LEU A 34 6.11 -3.37 -15.45
N LYS A 35 6.37 -3.90 -14.25
CA LYS A 35 7.65 -4.53 -13.91
C LYS A 35 7.80 -5.93 -14.48
N ASN A 36 6.75 -6.75 -14.43
CA ASN A 36 6.84 -8.19 -14.68
C ASN A 36 6.30 -8.61 -16.04
N ASP A 37 5.29 -7.92 -16.56
CA ASP A 37 4.62 -8.28 -17.82
C ASP A 37 5.11 -7.46 -19.02
N TYR A 38 5.51 -6.21 -18.80
CA TYR A 38 6.09 -5.37 -19.86
C TYR A 38 7.58 -5.68 -20.05
N LYS A 39 8.05 -5.51 -21.28
CA LYS A 39 9.47 -5.68 -21.63
C LYS A 39 10.04 -4.34 -22.11
N ASN A 40 11.34 -4.17 -21.89
CA ASN A 40 12.09 -3.01 -22.41
C ASN A 40 11.64 -1.64 -21.88
N LEU A 41 10.90 -1.59 -20.77
CA LEU A 41 10.58 -0.35 -20.08
C LEU A 41 11.76 0.14 -19.22
N PRO A 42 11.84 1.46 -18.94
CA PRO A 42 12.70 1.97 -17.88
C PRO A 42 12.40 1.30 -16.54
N PRO A 43 13.34 1.30 -15.58
CA PRO A 43 13.11 0.73 -14.25
C PRO A 43 11.82 1.22 -13.63
N VAL A 44 11.01 0.30 -13.12
CA VAL A 44 9.75 0.61 -12.44
C VAL A 44 9.95 0.47 -10.94
N LYS A 45 9.54 1.48 -10.19
CA LYS A 45 9.54 1.47 -8.72
C LYS A 45 8.16 1.82 -8.17
N HIS A 46 7.83 1.20 -7.05
CA HIS A 46 6.70 1.65 -6.25
C HIS A 46 7.09 2.90 -5.45
N ILE A 47 6.16 3.83 -5.25
CA ILE A 47 6.43 5.10 -4.55
C ILE A 47 7.08 4.91 -3.19
N SER A 48 6.71 3.87 -2.44
CA SER A 48 7.30 3.58 -1.13
C SER A 48 8.81 3.31 -1.19
N GLN A 49 9.30 2.72 -2.30
CA GLN A 49 10.74 2.50 -2.50
C GLN A 49 11.47 3.83 -2.73
N ILE A 50 10.87 4.72 -3.52
CA ILE A 50 11.43 6.06 -3.78
C ILE A 50 11.49 6.86 -2.48
N VAL A 51 10.41 6.85 -1.71
CA VAL A 51 10.35 7.56 -0.42
C VAL A 51 11.44 7.05 0.53
N ALA A 52 11.55 5.73 0.71
CA ALA A 52 12.58 5.14 1.58
C ALA A 52 14.00 5.50 1.12
N GLU A 53 14.27 5.45 -0.19
CA GLU A 53 15.56 5.84 -0.77
C GLU A 53 15.87 7.32 -0.52
N LYS A 54 14.88 8.20 -0.68
CA LYS A 54 15.04 9.64 -0.47
C LYS A 54 15.25 10.00 1.00
N ILE A 55 14.57 9.32 1.92
CA ILE A 55 14.80 9.47 3.36
C ILE A 55 16.22 8.98 3.71
N THR A 56 16.61 7.79 3.25
CA THR A 56 17.93 7.22 3.53
C THR A 56 19.07 8.08 3.01
N SER A 57 18.89 8.71 1.85
CA SER A 57 19.89 9.62 1.27
C SER A 57 19.89 11.03 1.88
N GLY A 58 18.94 11.33 2.77
CA GLY A 58 18.76 12.69 3.32
C GLY A 58 18.20 13.71 2.33
N ALA A 59 17.69 13.24 1.17
CA ALA A 59 17.09 14.12 0.16
C ALA A 59 15.69 14.64 0.57
N ILE A 60 15.02 13.94 1.48
CA ILE A 60 13.82 14.40 2.18
C ILE A 60 13.98 14.16 3.66
N SER A 61 13.40 15.04 4.46
CA SER A 61 13.30 14.90 5.92
C SER A 61 11.86 14.89 6.36
N LEU A 62 11.59 14.23 7.48
CA LEU A 62 10.26 14.10 8.04
C LEU A 62 10.18 14.84 9.38
N LYS A 63 9.05 15.49 9.61
CA LYS A 63 8.68 16.06 10.91
C LYS A 63 8.37 14.94 11.91
N SER A 64 8.28 15.31 13.18
CA SER A 64 7.76 14.40 14.22
C SER A 64 6.31 14.04 13.96
N CYS A 65 5.89 12.89 14.47
CA CYS A 65 4.53 12.39 14.34
C CYS A 65 3.51 13.43 14.85
N LEU A 66 2.48 13.68 14.06
CA LEU A 66 1.42 14.64 14.38
C LEU A 66 0.45 14.10 15.45
N ASP A 67 0.27 12.77 15.47
CA ASP A 67 -0.63 12.06 16.39
C ASP A 67 0.18 10.98 17.16
N PRO A 68 1.09 11.37 18.07
CA PRO A 68 2.02 10.43 18.72
C PRO A 68 1.32 9.48 19.70
N GLU A 69 0.09 9.77 20.09
CA GLU A 69 -0.74 8.90 20.94
C GLU A 69 -1.39 7.75 20.16
N LYS A 70 -1.43 7.83 18.82
CA LYS A 70 -2.01 6.79 17.98
C LYS A 70 -1.05 5.63 17.74
N VAL A 71 -1.60 4.44 17.66
CA VAL A 71 -0.88 3.23 17.27
C VAL A 71 -1.18 2.92 15.80
N TYR A 72 -0.12 2.76 15.04
CA TYR A 72 -0.18 2.51 13.60
C TYR A 72 0.15 1.05 13.29
N VAL A 73 -0.54 0.46 12.32
CA VAL A 73 -0.19 -0.82 11.71
C VAL A 73 -0.04 -0.64 10.20
N TYR A 74 0.85 -1.41 9.61
CA TYR A 74 0.99 -1.45 8.16
C TYR A 74 0.29 -2.68 7.57
N HIS A 75 -0.64 -2.46 6.65
CA HIS A 75 -1.23 -3.52 5.85
C HIS A 75 -0.40 -3.75 4.60
N ASP A 76 0.20 -4.92 4.48
CA ASP A 76 0.98 -5.30 3.29
C ASP A 76 0.07 -5.62 2.10
N PRO A 77 0.06 -4.81 1.03
CA PRO A 77 -0.67 -5.15 -0.18
C PRO A 77 -0.08 -6.38 -0.85
N CYS A 78 -0.93 -7.31 -1.28
CA CYS A 78 -0.47 -8.59 -1.84
C CYS A 78 0.40 -8.42 -3.08
N TYR A 79 0.04 -7.52 -3.99
CA TYR A 79 0.82 -7.25 -5.20
C TYR A 79 2.14 -6.53 -4.94
N LEU A 80 2.25 -5.75 -3.87
CA LEU A 80 3.52 -5.13 -3.48
C LEU A 80 4.43 -6.11 -2.75
N GLY A 81 3.91 -6.76 -1.72
CA GLY A 81 4.65 -7.70 -0.88
C GLY A 81 4.79 -9.07 -1.52
N ARG A 82 3.72 -9.86 -1.55
CA ARG A 82 3.76 -11.27 -1.95
C ARG A 82 4.26 -11.50 -3.37
N HIS A 83 3.84 -10.66 -4.32
CA HIS A 83 4.24 -10.80 -5.73
C HIS A 83 5.56 -10.11 -6.08
N ASN A 84 5.98 -9.11 -5.30
CA ASN A 84 7.17 -8.32 -5.63
C ASN A 84 8.20 -8.20 -4.50
N SER A 85 7.96 -8.81 -3.35
CA SER A 85 8.87 -8.85 -2.18
C SER A 85 9.24 -7.47 -1.61
N VAL A 86 8.38 -6.45 -1.81
CA VAL A 86 8.59 -5.11 -1.27
C VAL A 86 7.87 -5.02 0.08
N TYR A 87 8.59 -5.33 1.16
CA TYR A 87 8.07 -5.32 2.53
C TYR A 87 8.68 -4.22 3.39
N GLU A 88 9.98 -3.98 3.23
CA GLU A 88 10.72 -3.13 4.15
C GLU A 88 10.67 -1.65 3.78
N ALA A 89 10.61 -1.31 2.49
CA ALA A 89 10.61 0.09 2.06
C ALA A 89 9.47 0.93 2.69
N PRO A 90 8.21 0.50 2.71
CA PRO A 90 7.16 1.25 3.41
C PRO A 90 7.39 1.32 4.92
N ARG A 91 7.91 0.25 5.55
CA ARG A 91 8.23 0.22 6.98
C ARG A 91 9.33 1.20 7.33
N GLN A 92 10.43 1.20 6.57
CA GLN A 92 11.54 2.13 6.75
C GLN A 92 11.09 3.59 6.70
N ALA A 93 10.18 3.91 5.78
CA ALA A 93 9.63 5.26 5.68
C ALA A 93 8.74 5.63 6.88
N LEU A 94 7.90 4.72 7.35
CA LEU A 94 7.05 4.94 8.53
C LEU A 94 7.89 5.06 9.80
N ASP A 95 8.87 4.18 9.97
CA ASP A 95 9.74 4.15 11.16
C ASP A 95 10.70 5.35 11.20
N ALA A 96 10.89 6.06 10.09
CA ALA A 96 11.65 7.31 10.03
C ALA A 96 10.86 8.53 10.56
N ILE A 97 9.54 8.41 10.76
CA ILE A 97 8.73 9.46 11.38
C ILE A 97 8.96 9.41 12.89
N ASN A 98 9.71 10.37 13.42
CA ASN A 98 10.04 10.40 14.84
C ASN A 98 8.81 10.49 15.73
N GLY A 99 8.68 9.58 16.70
CA GLY A 99 7.54 9.51 17.61
C GLY A 99 6.31 8.78 17.06
N LEU A 100 6.35 8.23 15.85
CA LEU A 100 5.29 7.35 15.35
C LEU A 100 5.43 5.97 15.99
N THR A 101 4.38 5.49 16.65
CA THR A 101 4.32 4.16 17.24
C THR A 101 3.70 3.17 16.26
N ARG A 102 4.53 2.35 15.59
CA ARG A 102 4.06 1.30 14.68
C ARG A 102 4.22 -0.08 15.32
N VAL A 103 3.17 -0.87 15.30
CA VAL A 103 3.19 -2.29 15.70
C VAL A 103 3.02 -3.19 14.49
N GLU A 104 3.60 -4.38 14.54
CA GLU A 104 3.40 -5.39 13.50
C GLU A 104 2.18 -6.24 13.78
N LEU A 105 1.42 -6.53 12.75
CA LEU A 105 0.37 -7.53 12.83
C LEU A 105 0.96 -8.94 12.78
N GLU A 106 0.37 -9.89 13.50
CA GLU A 106 0.79 -11.30 13.48
C GLU A 106 0.87 -11.84 12.04
N LYS A 107 -0.16 -11.53 11.24
CA LYS A 107 -0.19 -11.86 9.81
C LYS A 107 0.31 -10.66 9.00
N SER A 108 1.61 -10.57 8.83
CA SER A 108 2.32 -9.51 8.10
C SER A 108 3.28 -10.08 7.07
N ARG A 109 3.82 -9.25 6.20
CA ARG A 109 4.77 -9.57 5.13
C ARG A 109 4.26 -10.66 4.18
N ASP A 110 5.01 -11.75 4.02
CA ASP A 110 4.67 -12.89 3.15
C ASP A 110 3.40 -13.62 3.62
N ARG A 111 3.13 -13.60 4.91
CA ARG A 111 1.92 -14.16 5.53
C ARG A 111 0.78 -13.16 5.70
N SER A 112 0.91 -11.96 5.12
CA SER A 112 -0.11 -10.92 5.26
C SER A 112 -1.49 -11.42 4.84
N PHE A 113 -2.49 -11.12 5.67
CA PHE A 113 -3.88 -11.39 5.36
C PHE A 113 -4.39 -10.40 4.31
N CYS A 114 -5.12 -10.89 3.31
CA CYS A 114 -5.62 -10.06 2.21
C CYS A 114 -6.64 -9.02 2.69
N CYS A 115 -6.70 -7.86 2.05
CA CYS A 115 -7.77 -6.89 2.29
C CYS A 115 -9.13 -7.34 1.75
N GLY A 116 -9.14 -8.33 0.82
CA GLY A 116 -10.36 -8.82 0.19
C GLY A 116 -10.79 -8.05 -1.06
N GLY A 117 -10.01 -7.06 -1.52
CA GLY A 117 -10.36 -6.25 -2.70
C GLY A 117 -9.93 -6.84 -4.05
N GLY A 118 -9.10 -7.89 -4.07
CA GLY A 118 -8.60 -8.51 -5.29
C GLY A 118 -9.42 -9.69 -5.79
N GLY A 119 -9.05 -10.23 -6.97
CA GLY A 119 -9.63 -11.46 -7.51
C GLY A 119 -11.13 -11.41 -7.74
N LEU A 120 -11.67 -10.26 -8.14
CA LEU A 120 -13.12 -10.01 -8.30
C LEU A 120 -13.93 -10.09 -7.00
N MET A 121 -13.30 -10.21 -5.85
CA MET A 121 -13.99 -10.28 -4.56
C MET A 121 -14.76 -9.00 -4.22
N LEU A 122 -14.44 -7.87 -4.83
CA LEU A 122 -15.24 -6.62 -4.76
C LEU A 122 -16.67 -6.78 -5.29
N PHE A 123 -16.91 -7.80 -6.14
CA PHE A 123 -18.21 -8.09 -6.74
C PHE A 123 -18.92 -9.27 -6.10
N TYR A 124 -18.32 -9.86 -5.08
CA TYR A 124 -18.88 -10.93 -4.29
C TYR A 124 -19.15 -10.45 -2.87
N GLU A 125 -20.39 -10.55 -2.42
CA GLU A 125 -20.81 -10.16 -1.08
C GLU A 125 -20.90 -11.40 -0.18
N PRO A 126 -19.81 -11.74 0.53
CA PRO A 126 -19.88 -12.75 1.58
C PRO A 126 -20.66 -12.21 2.79
N GLU A 127 -21.03 -13.08 3.71
CA GLU A 127 -21.56 -12.65 5.01
C GLU A 127 -20.59 -11.67 5.69
N GLU A 128 -21.11 -10.59 6.26
CA GLU A 128 -20.33 -9.46 6.77
C GLU A 128 -19.22 -9.89 7.73
N GLU A 129 -19.55 -10.81 8.66
CA GLU A 129 -18.61 -11.33 9.67
C GLU A 129 -17.43 -12.11 9.07
N THR A 130 -17.59 -12.67 7.87
CA THR A 130 -16.57 -13.46 7.17
C THR A 130 -15.84 -12.67 6.09
N ARG A 131 -16.22 -11.41 5.82
CA ARG A 131 -15.50 -10.55 4.86
C ARG A 131 -14.04 -10.39 5.27
N MET A 132 -13.15 -10.66 4.32
CA MET A 132 -11.71 -10.57 4.56
C MET A 132 -11.28 -9.20 5.07
N GLY A 133 -11.88 -8.12 4.55
CA GLY A 133 -11.62 -6.77 5.01
C GLY A 133 -11.99 -6.57 6.49
N VAL A 134 -13.16 -7.06 6.90
CA VAL A 134 -13.63 -7.00 8.30
C VAL A 134 -12.71 -7.79 9.23
N LEU A 135 -12.33 -9.01 8.84
CA LEU A 135 -11.36 -9.81 9.60
C LEU A 135 -10.02 -9.08 9.73
N ARG A 136 -9.57 -8.39 8.66
CA ARG A 136 -8.32 -7.60 8.69
C ARG A 136 -8.41 -6.41 9.63
N VAL A 137 -9.54 -5.69 9.64
CA VAL A 137 -9.80 -4.58 10.58
C VAL A 137 -9.82 -5.09 12.02
N ASN A 138 -10.46 -6.24 12.28
CA ASN A 138 -10.48 -6.84 13.61
C ASN A 138 -9.08 -7.22 14.09
N MET A 139 -8.22 -7.78 13.22
CA MET A 139 -6.81 -8.05 13.56
C MET A 139 -6.05 -6.76 13.93
N ALA A 140 -6.36 -5.63 13.30
CA ALA A 140 -5.77 -4.35 13.66
C ALA A 140 -6.28 -3.84 15.01
N ALA A 141 -7.57 -3.96 15.27
CA ALA A 141 -8.19 -3.63 16.55
C ALA A 141 -7.59 -4.46 17.70
N GLU A 142 -7.45 -5.78 17.53
CA GLU A 142 -6.82 -6.69 18.50
C GLU A 142 -5.35 -6.33 18.78
N ALA A 143 -4.65 -5.78 17.81
CA ALA A 143 -3.29 -5.26 17.99
C ALA A 143 -3.26 -3.86 18.66
N GLY A 144 -4.40 -3.30 19.01
CA GLY A 144 -4.52 -1.97 19.61
C GLY A 144 -4.30 -0.81 18.62
N ALA A 145 -4.46 -1.05 17.32
CA ALA A 145 -4.21 -0.03 16.31
C ALA A 145 -5.37 0.97 16.21
N ASN A 146 -5.02 2.24 16.05
CA ASN A 146 -5.92 3.33 15.69
C ASN A 146 -5.86 3.66 14.19
N VAL A 147 -4.74 3.33 13.54
CA VAL A 147 -4.50 3.68 12.13
C VAL A 147 -3.99 2.48 11.36
N ILE A 148 -4.68 2.13 10.27
CA ILE A 148 -4.22 1.13 9.30
C ILE A 148 -3.63 1.89 8.10
N VAL A 149 -2.32 1.82 7.92
CA VAL A 149 -1.64 2.41 6.76
C VAL A 149 -1.48 1.35 5.67
N THR A 150 -1.79 1.71 4.44
CA THR A 150 -1.56 0.84 3.29
C THR A 150 -1.02 1.63 2.10
N ALA A 151 -0.21 0.98 1.27
CA ALA A 151 0.36 1.56 0.06
C ALA A 151 -0.29 0.95 -1.19
N CYS A 152 -1.62 0.92 -1.20
CA CYS A 152 -2.43 0.41 -2.31
C CYS A 152 -3.82 1.06 -2.28
N PRO A 153 -4.24 1.76 -3.34
CA PRO A 153 -5.53 2.44 -3.38
C PRO A 153 -6.72 1.47 -3.26
N PHE A 154 -6.61 0.26 -3.84
CA PHE A 154 -7.67 -0.76 -3.70
C PHE A 154 -7.79 -1.28 -2.28
N CYS A 155 -6.65 -1.53 -1.60
CA CYS A 155 -6.67 -1.92 -0.19
C CYS A 155 -7.26 -0.81 0.67
N LEU A 156 -6.91 0.46 0.40
CA LEU A 156 -7.41 1.61 1.14
C LEU A 156 -8.95 1.66 1.10
N VAL A 157 -9.52 1.68 -0.09
CA VAL A 157 -10.98 1.75 -0.28
C VAL A 157 -11.69 0.59 0.42
N ASN A 158 -11.15 -0.63 0.25
CA ASN A 158 -11.77 -1.82 0.85
C ASN A 158 -11.64 -1.87 2.37
N ILE A 159 -10.53 -1.37 2.94
CA ILE A 159 -10.35 -1.27 4.40
C ILE A 159 -11.25 -0.17 4.97
N GLN A 160 -11.37 0.98 4.30
CA GLN A 160 -12.29 2.06 4.72
C GLN A 160 -13.74 1.59 4.79
N ASP A 161 -14.19 0.82 3.79
CA ASP A 161 -15.51 0.21 3.81
C ASP A 161 -15.63 -0.83 4.94
N ALA A 162 -14.61 -1.69 5.09
CA ALA A 162 -14.59 -2.71 6.13
C ALA A 162 -14.61 -2.14 7.55
N ILE A 163 -14.02 -0.96 7.79
CA ILE A 163 -14.09 -0.25 9.08
C ILE A 163 -15.54 0.10 9.42
N LYS A 164 -16.31 0.56 8.43
CA LYS A 164 -17.74 0.87 8.61
C LYS A 164 -18.55 -0.37 8.93
N VAL A 165 -18.37 -1.43 8.12
CA VAL A 165 -19.06 -2.71 8.31
C VAL A 165 -18.72 -3.35 9.67
N ALA A 166 -17.47 -3.22 10.11
CA ALA A 166 -17.03 -3.70 11.44
C ALA A 166 -17.50 -2.82 12.61
N GLY A 167 -18.20 -1.71 12.36
CA GLY A 167 -18.62 -0.76 13.39
C GLY A 167 -17.48 -0.10 14.15
N LYS A 168 -16.32 0.08 13.46
CA LYS A 168 -15.10 0.66 14.04
C LYS A 168 -14.85 2.10 13.64
N GLU A 169 -15.87 2.78 13.09
CA GLU A 169 -15.78 4.21 12.77
C GLU A 169 -15.51 5.04 14.03
N GLY A 170 -14.54 5.94 13.94
CA GLY A 170 -14.09 6.76 15.08
C GLY A 170 -13.10 6.09 16.02
N GLU A 171 -12.94 4.75 15.97
CA GLU A 171 -11.91 4.01 16.71
C GLU A 171 -10.68 3.76 15.85
N ILE A 172 -10.89 3.38 14.58
CA ILE A 172 -9.85 3.05 13.59
C ILE A 172 -10.09 3.85 12.33
N GLU A 173 -9.00 4.36 11.76
CA GLU A 173 -8.98 4.98 10.43
C GLU A 173 -8.03 4.23 9.49
N ALA A 174 -8.26 4.34 8.19
CA ALA A 174 -7.33 3.87 7.18
C ALA A 174 -6.74 5.05 6.41
N LEU A 175 -5.41 5.05 6.23
CA LEU A 175 -4.67 6.09 5.52
C LEU A 175 -3.84 5.50 4.37
N ASP A 176 -3.77 6.25 3.28
CA ASP A 176 -2.79 5.98 2.24
C ASP A 176 -1.37 6.30 2.75
N PHE A 177 -0.43 5.45 2.37
CA PHE A 177 0.99 5.64 2.70
C PHE A 177 1.51 7.01 2.24
N THR A 178 1.15 7.46 1.04
CA THR A 178 1.64 8.72 0.48
C THR A 178 1.05 9.93 1.19
N GLU A 179 -0.22 9.87 1.58
CA GLU A 179 -0.87 10.91 2.38
C GLU A 179 -0.22 11.05 3.77
N LEU A 180 0.07 9.92 4.42
CA LEU A 180 0.75 9.96 5.71
C LEU A 180 2.15 10.57 5.59
N ILE A 181 2.92 10.18 4.58
CA ILE A 181 4.26 10.74 4.35
C ILE A 181 4.17 12.23 4.01
N GLU A 182 3.24 12.65 3.12
CA GLU A 182 3.05 14.06 2.76
C GLU A 182 2.80 14.94 3.98
N ARG A 183 1.90 14.54 4.88
CA ARG A 183 1.59 15.27 6.13
C ARG A 183 2.84 15.50 7.00
N HIS A 184 3.82 14.62 6.90
CA HIS A 184 5.05 14.66 7.70
C HIS A 184 6.27 15.20 6.95
N LEU A 185 6.17 15.63 5.69
CA LEU A 185 7.28 16.29 5.00
C LEU A 185 7.68 17.59 5.71
N ALA A 186 9.01 17.78 5.89
CA ALA A 186 9.58 18.97 6.54
C ALA A 186 9.74 20.15 5.59
#